data_6e5a4122bd997354191ac7119e5c2e40
#
_entry.id   6e5a4122bd997354191ac7119e5c2e40
#
_cell.length_a   1.000
_cell.length_b   1.000
_cell.length_c   1.000
_cell.angle_alpha   90.00
_cell.angle_beta   90.00
_cell.angle_gamma   90.00
#
_symmetry.space_group_name_H-M   'P 1'
#
loop_
_entity.id
_entity.type
_entity.pdbx_description
1 polymer ?
#
loop_
_entity_poly.entity_id
_entity_poly.type
_entity_poly.pdbx_seq_one_letter_code
_entity_poly.pdbx_strand_id
1 'polypeptide(L)'
;MYSRLNIFQMNNFFIISLILFGFLFSEQSLAIVTKSNGNVSYKNYLKKEFINTLNAGSELFNNDLVRTGSDGFVKFTYLDDGTTIKINKDSELYIRGQVSNKNINKRINMSNGLIKLDVSKQNQDEFVIITPTSVASVKGTSFILDSKEDGDNFYGYEGVVEVLNKESNQVVKLSKNLKIVSKPDGMINSEIITQQDVSILDSFVELEEDVEIEQQQNESDNSGTDDDSPKTNELRIKVLTPSGEEKTIIIKYNE
;
A
#
# COMPACT_ATOMS: atom_id res chain seq x y z
N MET A 1 10.36 48.30 49.27
CA MET A 1 11.40 47.31 48.98
C MET A 1 10.83 46.34 47.97
N TYR A 2 10.90 46.69 46.67
CA TYR A 2 10.40 45.83 45.59
C TYR A 2 11.48 44.98 45.05
N SER A 3 11.34 43.64 45.19
CA SER A 3 12.25 42.63 44.67
C SER A 3 12.29 42.70 43.13
N ARG A 4 13.47 42.91 42.57
CA ARG A 4 13.74 42.75 41.14
C ARG A 4 13.60 41.27 40.84
N LEU A 5 12.44 40.86 40.28
CA LEU A 5 12.34 39.56 39.66
C LEU A 5 13.28 39.50 38.47
N ASN A 6 14.19 38.53 38.51
CA ASN A 6 15.25 38.33 37.53
C ASN A 6 14.67 38.05 36.14
N ILE A 7 14.70 39.02 35.26
CA ILE A 7 14.38 38.92 33.83
C ILE A 7 15.12 37.75 33.16
N PHE A 8 16.27 37.36 33.70
CA PHE A 8 17.09 36.22 33.23
C PHE A 8 16.44 34.85 33.47
N GLN A 9 15.68 34.67 34.56
CA GLN A 9 14.95 33.42 34.83
C GLN A 9 13.69 33.28 33.97
N MET A 10 13.00 34.39 33.68
CA MET A 10 11.85 34.38 32.80
C MET A 10 12.19 34.04 31.35
N ASN A 11 13.36 34.52 30.84
CA ASN A 11 13.79 34.22 29.49
C ASN A 11 14.13 32.71 29.29
N ASN A 12 14.79 32.10 30.28
CA ASN A 12 15.10 30.66 30.23
C ASN A 12 13.85 29.78 30.30
N PHE A 13 12.83 30.16 31.07
CA PHE A 13 11.57 29.42 31.14
C PHE A 13 10.79 29.49 29.83
N PHE A 14 10.81 30.63 29.12
CA PHE A 14 10.20 30.81 27.82
C PHE A 14 10.91 30.02 26.73
N ILE A 15 12.24 29.94 26.76
CA ILE A 15 13.06 29.17 25.80
C ILE A 15 12.84 27.67 26.00
N ILE A 16 12.80 27.19 27.24
CA ILE A 16 12.52 25.76 27.56
C ILE A 16 11.08 25.39 27.18
N SER A 17 10.10 26.27 27.39
CA SER A 17 8.70 26.08 26.96
C SER A 17 8.57 26.02 25.43
N LEU A 18 9.31 26.82 24.69
CA LEU A 18 9.31 26.84 23.23
C LEU A 18 9.96 25.57 22.64
N ILE A 19 11.04 25.06 23.29
CA ILE A 19 11.70 23.81 22.90
C ILE A 19 10.80 22.60 23.18
N LEU A 20 10.07 22.56 24.31
CA LEU A 20 9.12 21.48 24.60
C LEU A 20 7.90 21.48 23.65
N PHE A 21 7.48 22.64 23.15
CA PHE A 21 6.35 22.74 22.21
C PHE A 21 6.73 22.29 20.80
N GLY A 22 8.02 22.34 20.42
CA GLY A 22 8.52 21.87 19.12
C GLY A 22 8.55 20.33 18.96
N PHE A 23 8.48 19.57 20.05
CA PHE A 23 8.54 18.09 20.02
C PHE A 23 7.20 17.36 19.83
N LEU A 24 6.08 18.09 19.73
CA LEU A 24 4.74 17.49 19.73
C LEU A 24 4.14 17.18 18.36
N PHE A 25 4.85 17.47 17.27
CA PHE A 25 4.40 17.15 15.92
C PHE A 25 5.32 16.08 15.28
N SER A 26 5.30 14.85 15.83
CA SER A 26 5.78 13.70 15.08
C SER A 26 4.65 13.25 14.16
N GLU A 27 4.86 13.33 12.86
CA GLU A 27 3.93 12.75 11.90
C GLU A 27 3.96 11.23 12.06
N GLN A 28 2.79 10.61 12.17
CA GLN A 28 2.68 9.16 12.29
C GLN A 28 2.74 8.51 10.91
N SER A 29 3.49 7.42 10.80
CA SER A 29 3.51 6.63 9.59
C SER A 29 2.16 5.94 9.39
N LEU A 30 1.69 5.91 8.14
CA LEU A 30 0.44 5.28 7.74
C LEU A 30 0.63 3.81 7.38
N ALA A 31 1.74 3.50 6.71
CA ALA A 31 2.00 2.20 6.14
C ALA A 31 3.50 1.88 6.13
N ILE A 32 3.83 0.63 5.96
CA ILE A 32 5.20 0.14 5.79
C ILE A 32 5.31 -0.61 4.46
N VAL A 33 6.38 -0.35 3.73
CA VAL A 33 6.73 -1.09 2.52
C VAL A 33 7.19 -2.48 2.92
N THR A 34 6.52 -3.50 2.39
CA THR A 34 6.86 -4.90 2.66
C THR A 34 7.66 -5.53 1.53
N LYS A 35 7.60 -4.95 0.31
CA LYS A 35 8.34 -5.41 -0.87
C LYS A 35 8.51 -4.25 -1.85
N SER A 36 9.69 -4.17 -2.50
CA SER A 36 9.97 -3.20 -3.55
C SER A 36 11.00 -3.78 -4.50
N ASN A 37 10.70 -3.80 -5.80
CA ASN A 37 11.57 -4.31 -6.86
C ASN A 37 11.61 -3.35 -8.05
N GLY A 38 12.70 -3.41 -8.81
CA GLY A 38 12.88 -2.63 -10.03
C GLY A 38 13.00 -1.14 -9.78
N ASN A 39 12.65 -0.35 -10.77
CA ASN A 39 12.74 1.11 -10.71
C ASN A 39 11.54 1.69 -9.94
N VAL A 40 11.79 2.07 -8.68
CA VAL A 40 10.79 2.70 -7.82
C VAL A 40 11.33 4.02 -7.31
N SER A 41 10.60 5.08 -7.53
CA SER A 41 10.89 6.41 -7.01
C SER A 41 9.83 6.84 -6.00
N TYR A 42 10.29 7.57 -5.00
CA TYR A 42 9.49 8.00 -3.87
C TYR A 42 9.76 9.46 -3.56
N LYS A 43 8.72 10.20 -3.25
CA LYS A 43 8.81 11.60 -2.84
C LYS A 43 8.04 11.79 -1.53
N ASN A 44 8.80 12.03 -0.48
CA ASN A 44 8.22 12.46 0.79
C ASN A 44 7.62 13.86 0.64
N TYR A 45 6.50 14.12 1.29
CA TYR A 45 5.77 15.38 1.18
C TYR A 45 6.59 16.62 1.59
N LEU A 46 7.60 16.45 2.46
CA LEU A 46 8.52 17.53 2.88
C LEU A 46 9.65 17.80 1.88
N LYS A 47 9.93 16.86 0.96
CA LYS A 47 11.04 16.95 0.00
C LYS A 47 10.53 17.31 -1.38
N LYS A 48 11.28 18.19 -2.07
CA LYS A 48 10.95 18.58 -3.45
C LYS A 48 11.43 17.56 -4.49
N GLU A 49 12.39 16.72 -4.14
CA GLU A 49 13.06 15.79 -5.06
C GLU A 49 12.61 14.34 -4.79
N PHE A 50 12.58 13.55 -5.86
CA PHE A 50 12.38 12.11 -5.77
C PHE A 50 13.64 11.45 -5.22
N ILE A 51 13.45 10.45 -4.38
CA ILE A 51 14.48 9.51 -3.94
C ILE A 51 14.25 8.22 -4.72
N ASN A 52 15.29 7.72 -5.39
CA ASN A 52 15.20 6.54 -6.26
C ASN A 52 15.31 5.20 -5.49
N THR A 53 15.00 5.19 -4.20
CA THR A 53 15.08 3.97 -3.38
C THR A 53 13.95 3.98 -2.37
N LEU A 54 12.98 3.12 -2.61
CA LEU A 54 11.96 2.77 -1.64
C LEU A 54 12.13 1.28 -1.34
N ASN A 55 12.69 0.94 -0.20
CA ASN A 55 13.03 -0.43 0.17
C ASN A 55 12.00 -1.03 1.12
N ALA A 56 11.97 -2.36 1.24
CA ALA A 56 11.24 -3.03 2.31
C ALA A 56 11.68 -2.46 3.67
N GLY A 57 10.71 -2.23 4.57
CA GLY A 57 10.91 -1.56 5.85
C GLY A 57 10.79 -0.03 5.81
N SER A 58 10.71 0.59 4.62
CA SER A 58 10.46 2.05 4.52
C SER A 58 9.08 2.41 5.02
N GLU A 59 8.99 3.45 5.82
CA GLU A 59 7.71 4.00 6.30
C GLU A 59 7.12 4.98 5.27
N LEU A 60 5.81 4.96 5.13
CA LEU A 60 5.04 5.85 4.26
C LEU A 60 4.14 6.74 5.10
N PHE A 61 4.16 8.03 4.78
CA PHE A 61 3.46 9.08 5.50
C PHE A 61 2.36 9.72 4.65
N ASN A 62 1.57 10.57 5.29
CA ASN A 62 0.52 11.29 4.60
C ASN A 62 1.09 12.21 3.49
N ASN A 63 0.47 12.19 2.32
CA ASN A 63 0.88 12.89 1.10
C ASN A 63 2.20 12.41 0.46
N ASP A 64 2.70 11.26 0.83
CA ASP A 64 3.81 10.66 0.11
C ASP A 64 3.40 10.21 -1.29
N LEU A 65 4.27 10.46 -2.27
CA LEU A 65 4.09 10.08 -3.66
C LEU A 65 4.99 8.89 -3.99
N VAL A 66 4.39 7.81 -4.49
CA VAL A 66 5.09 6.63 -5.00
C VAL A 66 4.89 6.55 -6.51
N ARG A 67 5.98 6.31 -7.24
CA ARG A 67 6.00 6.09 -8.69
C ARG A 67 6.82 4.85 -9.01
N THR A 68 6.27 3.97 -9.83
CA THR A 68 6.95 2.80 -10.39
C THR A 68 7.29 3.02 -11.86
N GLY A 69 8.47 2.59 -12.28
CA GLY A 69 8.87 2.55 -13.69
C GLY A 69 8.39 1.28 -14.39
N SER A 70 8.89 1.03 -15.60
CA SER A 70 8.46 -0.07 -16.48
C SER A 70 8.74 -1.48 -15.94
N ASP A 71 9.63 -1.60 -14.94
CA ASP A 71 9.99 -2.82 -14.22
C ASP A 71 9.70 -2.72 -12.71
N GLY A 72 9.08 -1.60 -12.29
CA GLY A 72 8.86 -1.28 -10.88
C GLY A 72 7.68 -2.02 -10.27
N PHE A 73 7.85 -2.46 -9.02
CA PHE A 73 6.79 -3.05 -8.21
C PHE A 73 6.97 -2.63 -6.73
N VAL A 74 5.87 -2.28 -6.06
CA VAL A 74 5.84 -1.98 -4.63
C VAL A 74 4.64 -2.65 -3.98
N LYS A 75 4.88 -3.26 -2.81
CA LYS A 75 3.84 -3.72 -1.90
C LYS A 75 4.01 -3.00 -0.57
N PHE A 76 2.95 -2.42 -0.05
CA PHE A 76 2.93 -1.86 1.28
C PHE A 76 1.67 -2.24 2.05
N THR A 77 1.75 -2.17 3.36
CA THR A 77 0.67 -2.56 4.26
C THR A 77 0.40 -1.44 5.26
N TYR A 78 -0.86 -1.05 5.41
CA TYR A 78 -1.30 -0.09 6.43
C TYR A 78 -1.13 -0.67 7.83
N LEU A 79 -0.69 0.18 8.77
CA LEU A 79 -0.27 -0.25 10.10
C LEU A 79 -1.43 -0.53 11.07
N ASP A 80 -2.62 -0.03 10.79
CA ASP A 80 -3.78 -0.15 11.68
C ASP A 80 -4.56 -1.46 11.49
N ASP A 81 -4.74 -1.92 10.25
CA ASP A 81 -5.65 -3.03 9.95
C ASP A 81 -5.07 -4.08 8.99
N GLY A 82 -3.83 -3.90 8.54
CA GLY A 82 -3.18 -4.82 7.61
C GLY A 82 -3.68 -4.75 6.16
N THR A 83 -4.48 -3.72 5.80
CA THR A 83 -4.83 -3.45 4.41
C THR A 83 -3.59 -3.36 3.54
N THR A 84 -3.54 -4.13 2.46
CA THR A 84 -2.37 -4.25 1.59
C THR A 84 -2.65 -3.69 0.21
N ILE A 85 -1.69 -2.92 -0.31
CA ILE A 85 -1.71 -2.36 -1.67
C ILE A 85 -0.50 -2.86 -2.42
N LYS A 86 -0.73 -3.38 -3.63
CA LYS A 86 0.32 -3.77 -4.58
C LYS A 86 0.25 -2.83 -5.76
N ILE A 87 1.35 -2.16 -6.04
CA ILE A 87 1.51 -1.21 -7.15
C ILE A 87 2.35 -1.89 -8.21
N ASN A 88 1.80 -2.05 -9.41
CA ASN A 88 2.48 -2.61 -10.57
C ASN A 88 3.23 -1.49 -11.34
N LYS A 89 3.95 -1.87 -12.38
CA LYS A 89 4.73 -0.97 -13.23
C LYS A 89 3.92 0.21 -13.77
N ASP A 90 4.64 1.28 -14.13
CA ASP A 90 4.11 2.48 -14.78
C ASP A 90 2.95 3.15 -14.02
N SER A 91 3.03 3.15 -12.70
CA SER A 91 1.99 3.66 -11.82
C SER A 91 2.45 4.85 -11.00
N GLU A 92 1.51 5.77 -10.71
CA GLU A 92 1.76 6.93 -9.86
C GLU A 92 0.58 7.18 -8.93
N LEU A 93 0.87 7.24 -7.62
CA LEU A 93 -0.16 7.50 -6.62
C LEU A 93 0.37 8.24 -5.38
N TYR A 94 -0.50 9.05 -4.78
CA TYR A 94 -0.31 9.65 -3.47
C TYR A 94 -0.98 8.78 -2.40
N ILE A 95 -0.22 8.49 -1.36
CA ILE A 95 -0.73 7.83 -0.16
C ILE A 95 -1.21 8.91 0.78
N ARG A 96 -2.48 8.85 1.17
CA ARG A 96 -3.08 9.81 2.08
C ARG A 96 -3.80 9.10 3.22
N GLY A 97 -3.81 9.74 4.35
CA GLY A 97 -4.54 9.24 5.51
C GLY A 97 -4.45 10.17 6.69
N GLN A 98 -5.37 10.00 7.61
CA GLN A 98 -5.38 10.69 8.88
C GLN A 98 -5.54 9.68 9.99
N VAL A 99 -4.59 9.66 10.91
CA VAL A 99 -4.64 8.79 12.09
C VAL A 99 -5.59 9.39 13.12
N SER A 100 -6.57 8.61 13.56
CA SER A 100 -7.51 8.98 14.62
C SER A 100 -7.81 7.77 15.49
N ASN A 101 -7.57 7.87 16.80
CA ASN A 101 -7.88 6.79 17.76
C ASN A 101 -7.35 5.40 17.33
N LYS A 102 -6.11 5.32 16.85
CA LYS A 102 -5.43 4.11 16.33
C LYS A 102 -6.00 3.55 15.01
N ASN A 103 -6.97 4.19 14.41
CA ASN A 103 -7.44 3.88 13.06
C ASN A 103 -6.88 4.89 12.06
N ILE A 104 -6.73 4.47 10.81
CA ILE A 104 -6.30 5.34 9.71
C ILE A 104 -7.49 5.54 8.78
N ASN A 105 -7.95 6.78 8.62
CA ASN A 105 -8.86 7.12 7.53
C ASN A 105 -8.05 7.15 6.23
N LYS A 106 -8.17 6.09 5.44
CA LYS A 106 -7.30 5.79 4.29
C LYS A 106 -7.82 6.41 3.01
N ARG A 107 -6.91 7.00 2.25
CA ARG A 107 -7.21 7.52 0.91
C ARG A 107 -6.02 7.33 -0.01
N ILE A 108 -6.28 6.96 -1.26
CA ILE A 108 -5.30 6.98 -2.35
C ILE A 108 -5.79 7.93 -3.42
N ASN A 109 -4.90 8.82 -3.88
CA ASN A 109 -5.12 9.59 -5.11
C ASN A 109 -4.18 9.04 -6.17
N MET A 110 -4.73 8.39 -7.18
CA MET A 110 -4.00 7.75 -8.26
C MET A 110 -4.08 8.60 -9.52
N SER A 111 -2.94 8.88 -10.14
CA SER A 111 -2.90 9.61 -11.42
C SER A 111 -3.10 8.65 -12.59
N ASN A 112 -2.40 7.53 -12.57
CA ASN A 112 -2.47 6.45 -13.56
C ASN A 112 -1.83 5.18 -13.00
N GLY A 113 -2.07 4.05 -13.64
CA GLY A 113 -1.36 2.80 -13.39
C GLY A 113 -2.28 1.63 -13.03
N LEU A 114 -1.67 0.57 -12.54
CA LEU A 114 -2.31 -0.69 -12.20
C LEU A 114 -2.00 -1.06 -10.74
N ILE A 115 -3.04 -1.18 -9.92
CA ILE A 115 -2.90 -1.53 -8.51
C ILE A 115 -3.86 -2.65 -8.13
N LYS A 116 -3.43 -3.52 -7.20
CA LYS A 116 -4.29 -4.48 -6.51
C LYS A 116 -4.43 -4.07 -5.05
N LEU A 117 -5.66 -4.09 -4.58
CA LEU A 117 -6.02 -3.75 -3.22
C LEU A 117 -6.64 -4.96 -2.52
N ASP A 118 -6.06 -5.31 -1.39
CA ASP A 118 -6.62 -6.29 -0.47
C ASP A 118 -6.98 -5.52 0.82
N VAL A 119 -8.22 -5.00 0.86
CA VAL A 119 -8.70 -4.10 1.91
C VAL A 119 -9.35 -4.91 3.02
N SER A 120 -8.81 -4.77 4.22
CA SER A 120 -9.40 -5.32 5.44
C SER A 120 -10.77 -4.71 5.74
N LYS A 121 -11.61 -5.44 6.47
CA LYS A 121 -12.94 -4.94 6.82
C LYS A 121 -12.85 -3.64 7.63
N GLN A 122 -13.39 -2.57 7.06
CA GLN A 122 -13.41 -1.25 7.68
C GLN A 122 -14.58 -1.14 8.67
N ASN A 123 -14.28 -0.69 9.90
CA ASN A 123 -15.29 -0.64 10.97
C ASN A 123 -16.08 0.67 11.02
N GLN A 124 -15.47 1.81 10.69
CA GLN A 124 -16.09 3.14 10.83
C GLN A 124 -15.99 3.98 9.55
N ASP A 125 -14.80 4.07 8.95
CA ASP A 125 -14.54 4.89 7.76
C ASP A 125 -14.38 4.00 6.53
N GLU A 126 -14.75 4.52 5.36
CA GLU A 126 -14.51 3.86 4.09
C GLU A 126 -13.09 4.16 3.61
N PHE A 127 -12.42 3.17 3.03
CA PHE A 127 -11.20 3.42 2.29
C PHE A 127 -11.59 4.01 0.92
N VAL A 128 -11.07 5.18 0.59
CA VAL A 128 -11.43 5.91 -0.63
C VAL A 128 -10.27 5.94 -1.62
N ILE A 129 -10.54 5.55 -2.86
CA ILE A 129 -9.60 5.70 -3.98
C ILE A 129 -10.15 6.74 -4.95
N ILE A 130 -9.31 7.70 -5.34
CA ILE A 130 -9.65 8.78 -6.25
C ILE A 130 -8.71 8.70 -7.46
N THR A 131 -9.30 8.56 -8.64
CA THR A 131 -8.62 8.65 -9.94
C THR A 131 -9.02 9.96 -10.64
N PRO A 132 -8.50 10.29 -11.81
CA PRO A 132 -9.04 11.36 -12.63
C PRO A 132 -10.52 11.20 -12.97
N THR A 133 -10.97 9.97 -13.26
CA THR A 133 -12.32 9.67 -13.76
C THR A 133 -13.31 9.28 -12.67
N SER A 134 -12.85 8.56 -11.61
CA SER A 134 -13.74 7.89 -10.67
C SER A 134 -13.40 8.17 -9.21
N VAL A 135 -14.37 7.84 -8.33
CA VAL A 135 -14.16 7.67 -6.89
C VAL A 135 -14.67 6.29 -6.49
N ALA A 136 -13.82 5.48 -5.87
CA ALA A 136 -14.21 4.18 -5.34
C ALA A 136 -14.23 4.19 -3.82
N SER A 137 -15.34 3.71 -3.22
CA SER A 137 -15.52 3.55 -1.78
C SER A 137 -15.53 2.08 -1.40
N VAL A 138 -14.69 1.71 -0.43
CA VAL A 138 -14.33 0.33 -0.10
C VAL A 138 -14.49 0.06 1.39
N LYS A 139 -15.14 -1.07 1.74
CA LYS A 139 -15.38 -1.47 3.15
C LYS A 139 -14.79 -2.82 3.55
N GLY A 140 -14.04 -3.45 2.69
CA GLY A 140 -13.47 -4.80 2.95
C GLY A 140 -13.62 -5.66 1.72
N THR A 141 -12.69 -5.53 0.80
CA THR A 141 -12.80 -6.10 -0.55
C THR A 141 -11.42 -6.36 -1.13
N SER A 142 -11.34 -7.34 -2.02
CA SER A 142 -10.18 -7.53 -2.89
C SER A 142 -10.56 -7.19 -4.33
N PHE A 143 -9.80 -6.31 -4.98
CA PHE A 143 -10.04 -5.90 -6.36
C PHE A 143 -8.78 -5.31 -7.00
N ILE A 144 -8.78 -5.24 -8.34
CA ILE A 144 -7.76 -4.55 -9.13
C ILE A 144 -8.36 -3.28 -9.74
N LEU A 145 -7.56 -2.22 -9.80
CA LEU A 145 -7.84 -0.97 -10.50
C LEU A 145 -6.75 -0.73 -11.55
N ASP A 146 -7.17 -0.65 -12.82
CA ASP A 146 -6.36 -0.18 -13.95
C ASP A 146 -6.89 1.20 -14.36
N SER A 147 -6.13 2.26 -14.05
CA SER A 147 -6.48 3.65 -14.34
C SER A 147 -5.59 4.20 -15.45
N LYS A 148 -6.20 4.70 -16.51
CA LYS A 148 -5.55 5.26 -17.70
C LYS A 148 -6.22 6.56 -18.12
N GLU A 149 -5.61 7.26 -19.10
CA GLU A 149 -6.18 8.50 -19.66
C GLU A 149 -7.57 8.28 -20.27
N ASP A 150 -7.83 7.09 -20.84
CA ASP A 150 -9.09 6.73 -21.48
C ASP A 150 -10.17 6.19 -20.52
N GLY A 151 -9.87 6.14 -19.22
CA GLY A 151 -10.77 5.77 -18.14
C GLY A 151 -10.22 4.73 -17.17
N ASP A 152 -11.09 4.24 -16.30
CA ASP A 152 -10.78 3.29 -15.25
C ASP A 152 -11.47 1.96 -15.49
N ASN A 153 -10.75 0.85 -15.22
CA ASN A 153 -11.31 -0.48 -15.16
C ASN A 153 -11.11 -1.05 -13.75
N PHE A 154 -12.18 -1.48 -13.12
CA PHE A 154 -12.18 -2.12 -11.81
C PHE A 154 -12.54 -3.59 -11.95
N TYR A 155 -11.75 -4.51 -11.38
CA TYR A 155 -11.97 -5.95 -11.47
C TYR A 155 -12.19 -6.53 -10.08
N GLY A 156 -13.38 -7.10 -9.82
CA GLY A 156 -13.78 -7.59 -8.49
C GLY A 156 -13.37 -9.03 -8.22
N TYR A 157 -12.67 -9.26 -7.11
CA TYR A 157 -12.32 -10.60 -6.59
C TYR A 157 -13.18 -11.02 -5.41
N GLU A 158 -13.38 -10.11 -4.46
CA GLU A 158 -14.14 -10.39 -3.25
C GLU A 158 -14.79 -9.11 -2.70
N GLY A 159 -15.98 -9.26 -2.09
CA GLY A 159 -16.70 -8.15 -1.48
C GLY A 159 -17.41 -7.25 -2.50
N VAL A 160 -17.68 -6.00 -2.10
CA VAL A 160 -18.38 -5.01 -2.92
C VAL A 160 -17.67 -3.66 -2.83
N VAL A 161 -17.43 -3.04 -3.99
CA VAL A 161 -16.91 -1.66 -4.12
C VAL A 161 -17.98 -0.79 -4.77
N GLU A 162 -18.23 0.39 -4.23
CA GLU A 162 -19.04 1.40 -4.87
C GLU A 162 -18.16 2.33 -5.71
N VAL A 163 -18.42 2.39 -7.03
CA VAL A 163 -17.66 3.21 -7.97
C VAL A 163 -18.57 4.32 -8.50
N LEU A 164 -18.20 5.55 -8.22
CA LEU A 164 -18.82 6.77 -8.73
C LEU A 164 -18.02 7.26 -9.94
N ASN A 165 -18.67 7.48 -11.08
CA ASN A 165 -18.11 8.26 -12.18
C ASN A 165 -18.29 9.75 -11.87
N LYS A 166 -17.21 10.54 -11.96
CA LYS A 166 -17.20 11.96 -11.56
C LYS A 166 -17.98 12.86 -12.51
N GLU A 167 -18.03 12.52 -13.78
CA GLU A 167 -18.72 13.33 -14.79
C GLU A 167 -20.24 13.12 -14.72
N SER A 168 -20.69 11.88 -14.74
CA SER A 168 -22.12 11.56 -14.72
C SER A 168 -22.74 11.53 -13.33
N ASN A 169 -21.95 11.49 -12.26
CA ASN A 169 -22.37 11.24 -10.88
C ASN A 169 -23.14 9.92 -10.69
N GLN A 170 -23.02 8.98 -11.62
CA GLN A 170 -23.61 7.65 -11.51
C GLN A 170 -22.74 6.75 -10.64
N VAL A 171 -23.39 5.92 -9.83
CA VAL A 171 -22.73 4.93 -8.95
C VAL A 171 -23.08 3.53 -9.42
N VAL A 172 -22.06 2.70 -9.62
CA VAL A 172 -22.18 1.28 -9.95
C VAL A 172 -21.47 0.44 -8.91
N LYS A 173 -22.03 -0.71 -8.55
CA LYS A 173 -21.45 -1.64 -7.58
C LYS A 173 -20.63 -2.71 -8.28
N LEU A 174 -19.35 -2.78 -7.95
CA LEU A 174 -18.48 -3.87 -8.33
C LEU A 174 -18.65 -5.03 -7.36
N SER A 175 -18.86 -6.22 -7.87
CA SER A 175 -18.86 -7.46 -7.10
C SER A 175 -17.94 -8.49 -7.74
N LYS A 176 -17.79 -9.64 -7.08
CA LYS A 176 -16.93 -10.74 -7.55
C LYS A 176 -17.26 -11.13 -9.00
N ASN A 177 -16.21 -11.36 -9.81
CA ASN A 177 -16.26 -11.76 -11.22
C ASN A 177 -16.89 -10.71 -12.17
N LEU A 178 -17.10 -9.49 -11.70
CA LEU A 178 -17.50 -8.36 -12.52
C LEU A 178 -16.34 -7.40 -12.76
N LYS A 179 -16.43 -6.71 -13.90
CA LYS A 179 -15.61 -5.55 -14.24
C LYS A 179 -16.52 -4.33 -14.33
N ILE A 180 -16.06 -3.19 -13.82
CA ILE A 180 -16.65 -1.88 -14.10
C ILE A 180 -15.71 -1.15 -15.05
N VAL A 181 -16.28 -0.60 -16.11
CA VAL A 181 -15.63 0.34 -17.03
C VAL A 181 -16.20 1.72 -16.78
N SER A 182 -15.36 2.68 -16.39
CA SER A 182 -15.74 4.08 -16.14
C SER A 182 -14.95 5.00 -17.06
N LYS A 183 -15.61 5.79 -17.87
CA LYS A 183 -15.02 6.64 -18.91
C LYS A 183 -15.06 8.13 -18.54
N PRO A 184 -14.13 8.97 -19.04
CA PRO A 184 -14.12 10.40 -18.79
C PRO A 184 -15.35 11.15 -19.34
N ASP A 185 -16.05 10.58 -20.32
CA ASP A 185 -17.28 11.14 -20.91
C ASP A 185 -18.54 10.90 -20.05
N GLY A 186 -18.40 10.25 -18.89
CA GLY A 186 -19.49 9.95 -17.97
C GLY A 186 -20.06 8.55 -18.12
N MET A 187 -19.66 7.77 -19.11
CA MET A 187 -20.11 6.39 -19.26
C MET A 187 -19.56 5.53 -18.11
N ILE A 188 -20.44 4.78 -17.45
CA ILE A 188 -20.05 3.78 -16.45
C ILE A 188 -20.93 2.54 -16.59
N ASN A 189 -20.31 1.38 -16.79
CA ASN A 189 -20.99 0.11 -17.02
C ASN A 189 -20.37 -1.01 -16.20
N SER A 190 -21.21 -2.02 -15.85
CA SER A 190 -20.75 -3.28 -15.26
C SER A 190 -20.81 -4.39 -16.31
N GLU A 191 -19.72 -5.14 -16.41
CA GLU A 191 -19.54 -6.22 -17.38
C GLU A 191 -19.00 -7.48 -16.69
N ILE A 192 -19.12 -8.64 -17.32
CA ILE A 192 -18.49 -9.87 -16.88
C ILE A 192 -17.00 -9.82 -17.26
N ILE A 193 -16.11 -10.25 -16.37
CA ILE A 193 -14.68 -10.41 -16.67
C ILE A 193 -14.51 -11.42 -17.81
N THR A 194 -13.79 -11.02 -18.86
CA THR A 194 -13.54 -11.82 -20.07
C THR A 194 -12.17 -12.51 -20.03
N GLN A 195 -11.95 -13.45 -20.95
CA GLN A 195 -10.63 -14.09 -21.11
C GLN A 195 -9.51 -13.10 -21.43
N GLN A 196 -9.82 -11.98 -22.06
CA GLN A 196 -8.83 -10.93 -22.37
C GLN A 196 -8.39 -10.16 -21.10
N ASP A 197 -9.26 -10.08 -20.09
CA ASP A 197 -8.94 -9.42 -18.83
C ASP A 197 -8.03 -10.27 -17.93
N VAL A 198 -7.94 -11.60 -18.18
CA VAL A 198 -7.14 -12.54 -17.36
C VAL A 198 -5.66 -12.16 -17.30
N SER A 199 -5.09 -11.66 -18.41
CA SER A 199 -3.68 -11.22 -18.42
C SER A 199 -3.38 -10.08 -17.42
N ILE A 200 -4.35 -9.20 -17.17
CA ILE A 200 -4.22 -8.14 -16.14
C ILE A 200 -4.28 -8.76 -14.75
N LEU A 201 -5.17 -9.74 -14.57
CA LEU A 201 -5.35 -10.43 -13.30
C LEU A 201 -4.09 -11.25 -12.93
N ASP A 202 -3.49 -11.94 -13.91
CA ASP A 202 -2.30 -12.77 -13.75
C ASP A 202 -1.03 -11.95 -13.50
N SER A 203 -0.98 -10.69 -13.95
CA SER A 203 0.21 -9.83 -13.78
C SER A 203 0.62 -9.61 -12.31
N PHE A 204 -0.30 -9.82 -11.36
CA PHE A 204 0.02 -9.78 -9.92
C PHE A 204 0.43 -11.13 -9.34
N VAL A 205 0.09 -12.24 -10.00
CA VAL A 205 0.46 -13.60 -9.58
C VAL A 205 1.92 -13.85 -9.89
N GLU A 206 2.36 -13.58 -11.12
CA GLU A 206 3.75 -13.73 -11.56
C GLU A 206 4.73 -12.94 -10.69
N LEU A 207 4.40 -11.68 -10.35
CA LEU A 207 5.23 -10.83 -9.50
C LEU A 207 5.36 -11.32 -8.04
N GLU A 208 4.48 -12.19 -7.58
CA GLU A 208 4.57 -12.83 -6.27
C GLU A 208 5.46 -14.08 -6.31
N GLU A 209 5.37 -14.88 -7.38
CA GLU A 209 6.13 -16.12 -7.55
C GLU A 209 7.62 -15.87 -7.83
N ASP A 210 7.98 -14.93 -8.70
CA ASP A 210 9.38 -14.64 -9.05
C ASP A 210 10.24 -14.24 -7.84
N VAL A 211 9.66 -13.64 -6.83
CA VAL A 211 10.39 -13.16 -5.65
C VAL A 211 10.51 -14.22 -4.54
N GLU A 212 9.62 -15.19 -4.48
CA GLU A 212 9.82 -16.36 -3.62
C GLU A 212 11.01 -17.19 -4.09
N ILE A 213 11.23 -17.27 -5.41
CA ILE A 213 12.37 -17.97 -6.02
C ILE A 213 13.68 -17.22 -5.77
N GLU A 214 13.73 -15.90 -5.91
CA GLU A 214 14.94 -15.11 -5.64
C GLU A 214 15.34 -15.14 -4.15
N GLN A 215 14.39 -15.16 -3.21
CA GLN A 215 14.69 -15.30 -1.79
C GLN A 215 15.26 -16.67 -1.45
N GLN A 216 14.79 -17.75 -2.10
CA GLN A 216 15.33 -19.10 -1.91
C GLN A 216 16.73 -19.26 -2.51
N GLN A 217 17.06 -18.60 -3.61
CA GLN A 217 18.39 -18.63 -4.21
C GLN A 217 19.44 -17.87 -3.40
N ASN A 218 19.07 -16.73 -2.81
CA ASN A 218 19.99 -15.96 -1.95
C ASN A 218 20.30 -16.65 -0.61
N GLU A 219 19.43 -17.54 -0.12
CA GLU A 219 19.69 -18.36 1.07
C GLU A 219 20.57 -19.59 0.76
N SER A 220 20.58 -20.10 -0.48
CA SER A 220 21.37 -21.29 -0.85
C SER A 220 22.84 -21.00 -1.17
N ASP A 221 23.20 -19.78 -1.56
CA ASP A 221 24.58 -19.40 -1.89
C ASP A 221 25.45 -19.03 -0.67
N ASN A 222 24.90 -19.01 0.54
CA ASN A 222 25.62 -18.68 1.77
C ASN A 222 26.03 -19.90 2.62
N SER A 223 25.99 -21.12 2.09
CA SER A 223 26.46 -22.32 2.77
C SER A 223 27.92 -22.63 2.49
N GLY A 224 28.80 -21.80 3.05
CA GLY A 224 30.26 -22.03 3.16
C GLY A 224 30.65 -22.21 4.62
N THR A 225 30.79 -23.48 5.03
CA THR A 225 31.60 -24.02 6.13
C THR A 225 31.89 -23.12 7.33
N ASP A 226 31.22 -23.35 8.47
CA ASP A 226 31.90 -23.68 9.73
C ASP A 226 30.90 -24.21 10.78
N ASP A 227 31.32 -25.32 11.43
CA ASP A 227 30.59 -26.15 12.35
C ASP A 227 30.57 -25.51 13.75
N ASP A 228 29.54 -24.70 14.00
CA ASP A 228 29.05 -24.33 15.35
C ASP A 228 27.65 -23.68 15.23
N SER A 229 26.63 -24.48 14.86
CA SER A 229 25.30 -23.94 14.57
C SER A 229 24.40 -24.03 15.79
N PRO A 230 23.74 -22.92 16.19
CA PRO A 230 22.64 -22.97 17.15
C PRO A 230 21.49 -23.80 16.55
N LYS A 231 20.81 -24.58 17.37
CA LYS A 231 19.69 -25.43 16.95
C LYS A 231 18.59 -24.53 16.38
N THR A 232 18.42 -24.58 15.06
CA THR A 232 17.34 -23.89 14.37
C THR A 232 16.07 -24.73 14.48
N ASN A 233 15.02 -24.19 15.07
CA ASN A 233 13.71 -24.83 15.09
C ASN A 233 12.99 -24.58 13.77
N GLU A 234 12.37 -25.63 13.19
CA GLU A 234 11.63 -25.55 11.93
C GLU A 234 10.14 -25.79 12.20
N LEU A 235 9.29 -24.87 11.74
CA LEU A 235 7.85 -25.06 11.64
C LEU A 235 7.50 -25.41 10.19
N ARG A 236 6.91 -26.59 9.96
CA ARG A 236 6.48 -27.02 8.62
C ARG A 236 4.97 -26.95 8.51
N ILE A 237 4.45 -26.11 7.64
CA ILE A 237 3.02 -25.93 7.38
C ILE A 237 2.73 -26.51 5.99
N LYS A 238 1.80 -27.47 5.90
CA LYS A 238 1.29 -27.97 4.63
C LYS A 238 0.09 -27.13 4.20
N VAL A 239 0.13 -26.60 3.00
CA VAL A 239 -0.94 -25.80 2.40
C VAL A 239 -1.41 -26.46 1.12
N LEU A 240 -2.72 -26.58 0.93
CA LEU A 240 -3.31 -27.02 -0.32
C LEU A 240 -3.51 -25.81 -1.23
N THR A 241 -2.95 -25.86 -2.43
CA THR A 241 -3.19 -24.86 -3.47
C THR A 241 -4.64 -24.99 -4.01
N PRO A 242 -5.18 -23.96 -4.65
CA PRO A 242 -6.49 -24.05 -5.31
C PRO A 242 -6.56 -25.12 -6.40
N SER A 243 -5.41 -25.56 -6.94
CA SER A 243 -5.29 -26.69 -7.89
C SER A 243 -5.27 -28.07 -7.22
N GLY A 244 -5.26 -28.13 -5.87
CA GLY A 244 -5.23 -29.39 -5.11
C GLY A 244 -3.84 -29.95 -4.86
N GLU A 245 -2.76 -29.22 -5.17
CA GLU A 245 -1.38 -29.63 -4.86
C GLU A 245 -1.02 -29.27 -3.41
N GLU A 246 -0.33 -30.18 -2.71
CA GLU A 246 0.25 -29.90 -1.40
C GLU A 246 1.57 -29.13 -1.55
N LYS A 247 1.64 -27.92 -0.99
CA LYS A 247 2.90 -27.19 -0.79
C LYS A 247 3.26 -27.17 0.69
N THR A 248 4.54 -27.39 1.01
CA THR A 248 5.05 -27.31 2.39
C THR A 248 5.80 -26.01 2.57
N ILE A 249 5.33 -25.16 3.48
CA ILE A 249 6.03 -23.96 3.92
C ILE A 249 6.87 -24.33 5.15
N ILE A 250 8.18 -24.03 5.10
CA ILE A 250 9.09 -24.26 6.23
C ILE A 250 9.50 -22.91 6.78
N ILE A 251 9.13 -22.66 8.04
CA ILE A 251 9.53 -21.45 8.77
C ILE A 251 10.65 -21.85 9.73
N LYS A 252 11.84 -21.27 9.57
CA LYS A 252 12.96 -21.44 10.49
C LYS A 252 12.99 -20.28 11.47
N TYR A 253 13.14 -20.57 12.76
CA TYR A 253 13.26 -19.54 13.80
C TYR A 253 14.32 -19.95 14.81
N ASN A 254 14.99 -18.94 15.37
CA ASN A 254 15.97 -19.10 16.45
C ASN A 254 15.30 -18.71 17.78
N GLU A 255 15.61 -19.43 18.84
CA GLU A 255 15.25 -19.03 20.21
C GLU A 255 16.19 -17.96 20.75
#